data_3212b912ab4212423020519bfb176c54
#
_entry.id   3212b912ab4212423020519bfb176c54
#
_cell.length_a   1.000
_cell.length_b   1.000
_cell.length_c   1.000
_cell.angle_alpha   90.00
_cell.angle_beta   90.00
_cell.angle_gamma   90.00
#
_symmetry.space_group_name_H-M   'P 1'
#
loop_
_entity.id
_entity.type
_entity.pdbx_description
1 polymer ?
#
loop_
_entity_poly.entity_id
_entity_poly.type
_entity_poly.pdbx_seq_one_letter_code
_entity_poly.pdbx_strand_id
1 'polypeptide(L)'
;LVREDNFSTLTTIPLAADENNRLAVAEYLTRVNFNMRNGNFELNMEDGEIRFKTYVHVGASQPDLGAARLAVMLPFLMLDRFGDGLLEVLFGFKSPREAFEAVEGKK
;
A
#
# COMPACT_ATOMS: atom_id res chain seq x y z
N LEU A 1 7.79 -14.96 2.65
CA LEU A 1 8.93 -15.73 3.14
C LEU A 1 9.37 -15.19 4.50
N VAL A 2 9.35 -16.03 5.50
CA VAL A 2 9.74 -15.66 6.85
C VAL A 2 11.18 -16.07 7.07
N ARG A 3 12.02 -15.12 7.47
CA ARG A 3 13.39 -15.38 7.88
C ARG A 3 13.47 -15.23 9.39
N GLU A 4 14.58 -15.66 10.00
CA GLU A 4 14.77 -15.57 11.43
C GLU A 4 14.66 -14.15 11.97
N ASP A 5 15.08 -13.16 11.18
CA ASP A 5 15.13 -11.76 11.58
C ASP A 5 14.07 -10.88 10.91
N ASN A 6 13.22 -11.45 10.08
CA ASN A 6 12.20 -10.69 9.36
C ASN A 6 10.89 -11.45 9.28
N PHE A 7 9.79 -10.70 9.26
CA PHE A 7 8.55 -11.26 8.78
C PHE A 7 7.81 -10.21 7.95
N SER A 8 6.92 -10.67 7.09
CA SER A 8 6.12 -9.78 6.27
C SER A 8 4.67 -10.22 6.30
N THR A 9 3.78 -9.25 6.06
CA THR A 9 2.35 -9.54 5.94
C THR A 9 1.88 -9.06 4.59
N LEU A 10 0.86 -9.74 4.05
CA LEU A 10 0.20 -9.33 2.82
C LEU A 10 -1.27 -9.10 3.13
N THR A 11 -1.78 -7.94 2.76
CA THR A 11 -3.19 -7.63 2.92
C THR A 11 -3.77 -7.34 1.55
N THR A 12 -4.72 -8.17 1.13
CA THR A 12 -5.41 -7.95 -0.14
C THR A 12 -6.49 -6.91 0.06
N ILE A 13 -6.53 -5.94 -0.83
CA ILE A 13 -7.54 -4.89 -0.80
C ILE A 13 -8.72 -5.38 -1.65
N PRO A 14 -9.95 -5.25 -1.16
CA PRO A 14 -11.13 -5.80 -1.87
C PRO A 14 -11.57 -4.91 -3.04
N LEU A 15 -10.62 -4.43 -3.81
CA LEU A 15 -10.82 -3.62 -5.00
C LEU A 15 -9.80 -4.06 -6.02
N ALA A 16 -10.18 -4.06 -7.28
CA ALA A 16 -9.26 -4.43 -8.34
C ALA A 16 -9.32 -3.37 -9.45
N ALA A 17 -8.17 -3.12 -10.05
CA ALA A 17 -8.08 -2.24 -11.21
C ALA A 17 -8.44 -3.04 -12.46
N ASP A 18 -9.26 -2.46 -13.33
CA ASP A 18 -9.61 -3.09 -14.60
C ASP A 18 -8.64 -2.63 -15.71
N GLU A 19 -8.85 -3.10 -16.91
CA GLU A 19 -7.97 -2.77 -18.04
C GLU A 19 -7.92 -1.27 -18.33
N ASN A 20 -9.00 -0.54 -18.04
CA ASN A 20 -9.09 0.88 -18.38
C ASN A 20 -8.38 1.77 -17.38
N ASN A 21 -8.29 1.35 -16.11
CA ASN A 21 -7.71 2.20 -15.06
C ASN A 21 -6.41 1.64 -14.48
N ARG A 22 -5.96 0.48 -14.96
CA ARG A 22 -4.80 -0.23 -14.38
C ARG A 22 -3.53 0.62 -14.39
N LEU A 23 -3.25 1.28 -15.51
CA LEU A 23 -2.06 2.13 -15.60
C LEU A 23 -2.17 3.34 -14.69
N ALA A 24 -3.34 3.94 -14.59
CA ALA A 24 -3.55 5.09 -13.69
C ALA A 24 -3.35 4.68 -12.23
N VAL A 25 -3.89 3.52 -11.85
CA VAL A 25 -3.70 2.98 -10.50
C VAL A 25 -2.23 2.69 -10.24
N ALA A 26 -1.53 2.10 -11.21
CA ALA A 26 -0.10 1.83 -11.09
C ALA A 26 0.69 3.11 -10.84
N GLU A 27 0.37 4.18 -11.55
CA GLU A 27 1.04 5.46 -11.34
C GLU A 27 0.75 6.02 -9.94
N TYR A 28 -0.51 5.99 -9.51
CA TYR A 28 -0.88 6.47 -8.18
C TYR A 28 -0.13 5.72 -7.09
N LEU A 29 -0.13 4.39 -7.17
CA LEU A 29 0.54 3.57 -6.17
C LEU A 29 2.06 3.78 -6.18
N THR A 30 2.65 3.97 -7.35
CA THR A 30 4.06 4.26 -7.46
C THR A 30 4.42 5.57 -6.76
N ARG A 31 3.59 6.61 -6.97
CA ARG A 31 3.81 7.89 -6.29
C ARG A 31 3.66 7.77 -4.78
N VAL A 32 2.64 7.04 -4.33
CA VAL A 32 2.40 6.80 -2.90
C VAL A 32 3.55 6.02 -2.27
N ASN A 33 4.04 4.99 -2.97
CA ASN A 33 5.09 4.11 -2.44
C ASN A 33 6.45 4.79 -2.29
N PHE A 34 6.69 5.85 -3.04
CA PHE A 34 8.04 6.40 -3.18
C PHE A 34 8.73 6.69 -1.85
N ASN A 35 7.98 7.17 -0.87
CA ASN A 35 8.53 7.52 0.44
C ASN A 35 8.15 6.55 1.55
N MET A 36 7.55 5.41 1.23
CA MET A 36 7.20 4.43 2.25
C MET A 36 8.41 3.64 2.71
N ARG A 37 8.48 3.36 4.01
CA ARG A 37 9.62 2.66 4.58
C ARG A 37 9.34 1.23 4.99
N ASN A 38 8.18 0.98 5.59
CA ASN A 38 7.90 -0.31 6.22
C ASN A 38 6.91 -1.15 5.44
N GLY A 39 6.63 -0.76 4.22
CA GLY A 39 5.69 -1.48 3.38
C GLY A 39 5.48 -0.76 2.08
N ASN A 40 4.67 -1.35 1.23
CA ASN A 40 4.32 -0.75 -0.05
C ASN A 40 3.02 -1.37 -0.57
N PHE A 41 2.33 -0.60 -1.40
CA PHE A 41 1.24 -1.14 -2.19
C PHE A 41 1.81 -1.91 -3.38
N GLU A 42 1.10 -2.94 -3.79
CA GLU A 42 1.46 -3.73 -4.97
C GLU A 42 0.23 -3.89 -5.86
N LEU A 43 0.47 -3.88 -7.15
CA LEU A 43 -0.58 -4.07 -8.15
C LEU A 43 -0.16 -5.21 -9.07
N ASN A 44 -1.03 -6.20 -9.22
CA ASN A 44 -0.81 -7.24 -10.21
C ASN A 44 -1.32 -6.73 -11.56
N MET A 45 -0.40 -6.54 -12.50
CA MET A 45 -0.76 -5.98 -13.80
C MET A 45 -1.55 -6.98 -14.65
N GLU A 46 -1.57 -8.25 -14.28
CA GLU A 46 -2.30 -9.28 -15.03
C GLU A 46 -3.81 -9.26 -14.72
N ASP A 47 -4.16 -9.14 -13.45
CA ASP A 47 -5.56 -9.21 -13.02
C ASP A 47 -6.06 -7.98 -12.28
N GLY A 48 -5.18 -7.02 -11.99
CA GLY A 48 -5.57 -5.81 -11.30
C GLY A 48 -5.70 -5.92 -9.80
N GLU A 49 -5.31 -7.05 -9.22
CA GLU A 49 -5.34 -7.21 -7.77
C GLU A 49 -4.46 -6.17 -7.08
N ILE A 50 -4.99 -5.56 -6.02
CA ILE A 50 -4.25 -4.57 -5.23
C ILE A 50 -4.04 -5.17 -3.85
N ARG A 51 -2.81 -5.05 -3.33
CA ARG A 51 -2.51 -5.52 -1.99
C ARG A 51 -1.50 -4.60 -1.33
N PHE A 52 -1.42 -4.69 -0.02
CA PHE A 52 -0.41 -3.97 0.76
C PHE A 52 0.50 -4.99 1.43
N LYS A 53 1.80 -4.79 1.27
CA LYS A 53 2.82 -5.66 1.86
C LYS A 53 3.57 -4.89 2.92
N THR A 54 3.70 -5.46 4.12
CA THR A 54 4.51 -4.86 5.17
C THR A 54 5.79 -5.66 5.36
N TYR A 55 6.84 -4.95 5.75
CA TYR A 55 8.11 -5.56 6.14
C TYR A 55 8.40 -5.17 7.57
N VAL A 56 8.75 -6.14 8.40
CA VAL A 56 9.16 -5.86 9.75
C VAL A 56 10.48 -6.57 9.99
N HIS A 57 11.48 -5.79 10.36
CA HIS A 57 12.76 -6.33 10.78
C HIS A 57 12.68 -6.58 12.28
N VAL A 58 12.86 -7.82 12.69
CA VAL A 58 12.86 -8.18 14.10
C VAL A 58 14.26 -8.64 14.46
N GLY A 59 14.70 -8.28 15.67
CA GLY A 59 16.00 -8.67 16.15
C GLY A 59 16.15 -10.19 16.22
N ALA A 60 17.39 -10.64 16.26
CA ALA A 60 17.73 -12.07 16.16
C ALA A 60 17.12 -12.92 17.27
N SER A 61 16.77 -12.33 18.40
CA SER A 61 16.37 -13.11 19.57
C SER A 61 14.87 -13.28 19.73
N GLN A 62 14.06 -12.30 19.42
CA GLN A 62 12.59 -12.40 19.61
C GLN A 62 11.84 -11.38 18.79
N PRO A 63 10.61 -11.73 18.36
CA PRO A 63 9.72 -10.73 17.74
C PRO A 63 9.38 -9.65 18.76
N ASP A 64 9.53 -8.40 18.36
CA ASP A 64 9.08 -7.28 19.14
C ASP A 64 7.56 -7.15 18.98
N LEU A 65 6.83 -7.15 20.09
CA LEU A 65 5.38 -7.02 20.04
C LEU A 65 4.94 -5.72 19.39
N GLY A 66 5.68 -4.63 19.62
CA GLY A 66 5.39 -3.35 18.98
C GLY A 66 5.56 -3.43 17.46
N ALA A 67 6.62 -4.09 17.00
CA ALA A 67 6.85 -4.27 15.57
C ALA A 67 5.76 -5.15 14.93
N ALA A 68 5.35 -6.21 15.63
CA ALA A 68 4.28 -7.07 15.13
C ALA A 68 2.95 -6.31 15.04
N ARG A 69 2.65 -5.48 16.05
CA ARG A 69 1.45 -4.66 16.05
C ARG A 69 1.47 -3.68 14.88
N LEU A 70 2.60 -3.04 14.63
CA LEU A 70 2.74 -2.12 13.51
C LEU A 70 2.51 -2.83 12.17
N ALA A 71 3.06 -4.04 12.02
CA ALA A 71 2.90 -4.80 10.79
C ALA A 71 1.42 -5.10 10.50
N VAL A 72 0.65 -5.38 11.53
CA VAL A 72 -0.79 -5.65 11.39
C VAL A 72 -1.57 -4.37 11.14
N MET A 73 -1.19 -3.27 11.80
CA MET A 73 -1.94 -2.01 11.71
C MET A 73 -1.60 -1.18 10.49
N LEU A 74 -0.38 -1.30 9.97
CA LEU A 74 0.08 -0.44 8.89
C LEU A 74 -0.80 -0.48 7.64
N PRO A 75 -1.29 -1.63 7.17
CA PRO A 75 -2.19 -1.64 6.02
C PRO A 75 -3.44 -0.77 6.24
N PHE A 76 -4.01 -0.81 7.45
CA PHE A 76 -5.20 -0.01 7.76
C PHE A 76 -4.89 1.47 7.80
N LEU A 77 -3.74 1.84 8.37
CA LEU A 77 -3.31 3.24 8.41
C LEU A 77 -3.06 3.79 7.02
N MET A 78 -2.45 2.99 6.15
CA MET A 78 -2.17 3.42 4.78
C MET A 78 -3.45 3.50 3.95
N LEU A 79 -4.41 2.61 4.17
CA LEU A 79 -5.70 2.70 3.50
C LEU A 79 -6.49 3.90 3.99
N ASP A 80 -6.41 4.21 5.27
CA ASP A 80 -7.05 5.40 5.80
C ASP A 80 -6.50 6.67 5.14
N ARG A 81 -5.19 6.72 4.94
CA ARG A 81 -4.54 7.88 4.35
C ARG A 81 -4.73 7.98 2.84
N PHE A 82 -4.54 6.87 2.13
CA PHE A 82 -4.45 6.88 0.66
C PHE A 82 -5.65 6.25 -0.04
N GLY A 83 -6.56 5.64 0.71
CA GLY A 83 -7.67 4.90 0.12
C GLY A 83 -8.64 5.76 -0.66
N ASP A 84 -8.95 6.95 -0.17
CA ASP A 84 -9.87 7.85 -0.89
C ASP A 84 -9.27 8.25 -2.24
N GLY A 85 -7.97 8.56 -2.27
CA GLY A 85 -7.28 8.87 -3.52
C GLY A 85 -7.28 7.69 -4.48
N LEU A 86 -7.09 6.49 -3.96
CA LEU A 86 -7.16 5.27 -4.76
C LEU A 86 -8.54 5.12 -5.41
N LEU A 87 -9.61 5.33 -4.64
CA LEU A 87 -10.97 5.27 -5.17
C LEU A 87 -11.21 6.32 -6.25
N GLU A 88 -10.71 7.53 -6.04
CA GLU A 88 -10.85 8.60 -7.02
C GLU A 88 -10.16 8.27 -8.35
N VAL A 89 -9.01 7.62 -8.27
CA VAL A 89 -8.29 7.18 -9.46
C VAL A 89 -9.02 6.01 -10.13
N LEU A 90 -9.49 5.04 -9.33
CA LEU A 90 -10.22 3.87 -9.85
C LEU A 90 -11.48 4.28 -10.61
N PHE A 91 -12.19 5.27 -10.11
CA PHE A 91 -13.43 5.73 -10.73
C PHE A 91 -13.23 6.88 -11.72
N GLY A 92 -12.00 7.29 -11.94
CA GLY A 92 -11.69 8.31 -12.93
C GLY A 92 -12.05 9.74 -12.53
N PHE A 93 -12.26 10.00 -11.24
CA PHE A 93 -12.59 11.33 -10.75
C PHE A 93 -11.38 12.25 -10.67
N LYS A 94 -10.21 11.68 -10.50
CA LYS A 94 -8.95 12.42 -10.46
C LYS A 94 -7.88 11.65 -11.19
N SER A 95 -6.90 12.39 -11.74
CA SER A 95 -5.71 11.75 -12.27
C SER A 95 -4.86 11.23 -11.10
N PRO A 96 -3.96 10.28 -11.35
CA PRO A 96 -3.06 9.78 -10.30
C PRO A 96 -2.29 10.89 -9.61
N ARG A 97 -1.81 11.85 -10.37
CA ARG A 97 -1.05 12.98 -9.84
C ARG A 97 -1.93 13.85 -8.95
N GLU A 98 -3.12 14.20 -9.41
CA GLU A 98 -4.04 15.02 -8.63
C GLU A 98 -4.43 14.35 -7.32
N ALA A 99 -4.74 13.06 -7.36
CA ALA A 99 -5.11 12.31 -6.18
C ALA A 99 -3.94 12.25 -5.18
N PHE A 100 -2.74 12.03 -5.67
CA PHE A 100 -1.55 12.00 -4.82
C PHE A 100 -1.28 13.37 -4.20
N GLU A 101 -1.32 14.43 -4.99
CA GLU A 101 -1.06 15.79 -4.50
C GLU A 101 -2.10 16.22 -3.45
N ALA A 102 -3.34 15.81 -3.61
CA ALA A 102 -4.39 16.11 -2.63
C ALA A 102 -4.09 15.50 -1.27
N VAL A 103 -3.57 14.27 -1.25
CA VAL A 103 -3.19 13.62 0.01
C VAL A 103 -1.97 14.29 0.63
N GLU A 104 -0.95 14.56 -0.17
CA GLU A 104 0.26 15.23 0.31
C GLU A 104 -0.05 16.62 0.85
N GLY A 105 -0.99 17.33 0.25
CA GLY A 105 -1.39 18.66 0.71
C GLY A 105 -2.12 18.68 2.03
N LYS A 106 -2.55 17.51 2.54
CA LYS A 106 -3.29 17.41 3.80
C LYS A 106 -2.41 17.12 5.01
N LYS A 107 -1.14 17.27 4.90
CA LYS A 107 -0.21 16.97 6.00
C LYS A 107 -0.47 17.83 7.23
#